data_bc131e4dca427754352dfc6397b0810f
#
_entry.id   bc131e4dca427754352dfc6397b0810f
#
_cell.length_a   1.000
_cell.length_b   1.000
_cell.length_c   1.000
_cell.angle_alpha   90.00
_cell.angle_beta   90.00
_cell.angle_gamma   90.00
#
_symmetry.space_group_name_H-M   'P 1'
#
loop_
_entity.id
_entity.type
_entity.pdbx_description
1 polymer ?
#
loop_
_entity_poly.entity_id
_entity_poly.type
_entity_poly.pdbx_seq_one_letter_code
_entity_poly.pdbx_strand_id
1 'polypeptide(L)'
;MFKETYKSMYDKIIPDKGIVSDTISSKRITKSVSKRFLPLYRRPVIVSIVIVFCLMISIPVLAASIPTVYELMYFVSPGVAQFFKPVQESCENNGIKMEVVSTYIHDNTAEIYVTIQDLTGNRVDATTDLFDSYSIHRPFSSASGCQRVGFDETTNTATFLISITELDNKNITGDKITFSVREFISDKHIYDGIPLEIDLSDISDTPDTMPPPAEYGGGRDGDYSIMKDNTPVLTPSAPVSFGIDGISITGIGYIDGLLHIQTFPGNITINDNHGYVYFKDKNGNDIMSVCSISFNDFQNGEKVRYDEFVFDIPPSQLDHYELYGYFVISGMYTTGPWQITFPLE
;
A
#
# COMPACT_ATOMS: atom_id res chain seq x y z
N MET A 1 -16.22 6.76 16.12
CA MET A 1 -15.53 7.00 17.42
C MET A 1 -14.02 7.19 17.25
N PHE A 2 -13.27 6.32 16.59
CA PHE A 2 -11.80 6.46 16.40
C PHE A 2 -11.41 7.69 15.56
N LYS A 3 -12.10 7.97 14.47
CA LYS A 3 -11.82 9.09 13.55
C LYS A 3 -12.00 10.48 14.18
N GLU A 4 -12.95 10.63 15.10
CA GLU A 4 -13.19 11.89 15.81
C GLU A 4 -12.20 12.13 16.95
N THR A 5 -11.76 11.04 17.61
CA THR A 5 -10.73 11.13 18.66
C THR A 5 -9.37 11.48 18.04
N TYR A 6 -9.05 10.92 16.88
CA TYR A 6 -7.81 11.21 16.15
C TYR A 6 -7.78 12.67 15.65
N LYS A 7 -8.87 13.15 15.08
CA LYS A 7 -8.99 14.54 14.63
C LYS A 7 -8.89 15.54 15.80
N SER A 8 -9.48 15.23 16.95
CA SER A 8 -9.43 16.10 18.14
C SER A 8 -8.05 16.14 18.82
N MET A 9 -7.18 15.16 18.60
CA MET A 9 -5.79 15.19 19.06
C MET A 9 -4.92 16.08 18.16
N TYR A 10 -5.13 16.06 16.84
CA TYR A 10 -4.39 16.92 15.91
C TYR A 10 -4.78 18.38 15.96
N ASP A 11 -6.05 18.71 16.19
CA ASP A 11 -6.53 20.10 16.32
C ASP A 11 -6.02 20.82 17.58
N LYS A 12 -5.37 20.09 18.49
CA LYS A 12 -4.74 20.66 19.72
C LYS A 12 -3.27 21.03 19.57
N ILE A 13 -2.62 20.64 18.47
CA ILE A 13 -1.23 20.98 18.18
C ILE A 13 -1.23 22.30 17.38
N ILE A 14 -1.30 23.41 18.07
CA ILE A 14 -1.07 24.74 17.47
C ILE A 14 0.44 24.99 17.55
N PRO A 15 1.17 25.05 16.41
CA PRO A 15 2.57 25.40 16.43
C PRO A 15 2.73 26.80 17.02
N ASP A 16 3.64 26.96 17.97
CA ASP A 16 3.98 28.26 18.54
C ASP A 16 4.51 29.17 17.41
N LYS A 17 3.80 30.27 17.15
CA LYS A 17 4.17 31.24 16.11
C LYS A 17 5.54 31.89 16.35
N GLY A 18 6.07 31.80 17.57
CA GLY A 18 7.42 32.23 17.91
C GLY A 18 8.51 31.40 17.27
N ILE A 19 8.36 30.08 17.19
CA ILE A 19 9.38 29.16 16.65
C ILE A 19 9.60 29.39 15.15
N VAL A 20 8.56 29.69 14.40
CA VAL A 20 8.65 29.95 12.95
C VAL A 20 9.35 31.29 12.68
N SER A 21 9.09 32.34 13.48
CA SER A 21 9.71 33.66 13.33
C SER A 21 11.18 33.66 13.72
N ASP A 22 11.57 32.90 14.74
CA ASP A 22 12.95 32.79 15.20
C ASP A 22 13.83 31.99 14.24
N THR A 23 13.27 30.98 13.57
CA THR A 23 13.96 30.20 12.53
C THR A 23 14.19 31.03 11.26
N ILE A 24 13.28 31.93 10.90
CA ILE A 24 13.42 32.84 9.74
C ILE A 24 14.36 33.99 10.02
N SER A 25 14.41 34.50 11.26
CA SER A 25 15.27 35.65 11.63
C SER A 25 16.72 35.26 11.88
N SER A 26 17.01 34.00 12.22
CA SER A 26 18.41 33.54 12.42
C SER A 26 19.25 33.44 11.12
N LYS A 27 18.64 33.61 9.94
CA LYS A 27 19.33 33.51 8.63
C LYS A 27 19.88 34.82 8.07
N ARG A 28 19.94 35.90 8.85
CA ARG A 28 20.51 37.19 8.44
C ARG A 28 21.65 37.70 9.36
N ILE A 29 22.79 36.99 9.33
CA ILE A 29 24.06 37.63 9.77
C ILE A 29 25.06 37.50 8.63
N THR A 30 25.03 38.47 7.71
CA THR A 30 26.14 38.74 6.78
C THR A 30 27.23 39.50 7.51
N LYS A 31 28.26 38.79 7.95
CA LYS A 31 29.52 39.48 8.37
C LYS A 31 30.31 39.89 7.14
N SER A 32 30.46 41.18 6.97
CA SER A 32 31.40 41.81 6.05
C SER A 32 32.84 41.35 6.37
N VAL A 33 33.48 40.67 5.43
CA VAL A 33 34.89 40.27 5.52
C VAL A 33 35.71 41.30 4.74
N SER A 34 36.50 42.06 5.46
CA SER A 34 37.47 42.99 4.87
C SER A 34 38.58 42.23 4.12
N LYS A 35 38.84 42.61 2.87
CA LYS A 35 39.91 42.05 2.04
C LYS A 35 41.27 42.41 2.62
N ARG A 36 42.01 41.46 3.19
CA ARG A 36 43.46 41.52 3.38
C ARG A 36 44.14 40.61 2.37
N PHE A 37 44.95 41.20 1.51
CA PHE A 37 45.83 40.48 0.58
C PHE A 37 46.90 39.69 1.37
N LEU A 38 46.99 38.37 1.12
CA LEU A 38 48.07 37.51 1.58
C LEU A 38 48.99 37.12 0.42
N PRO A 39 50.32 37.04 0.64
CA PRO A 39 51.30 36.86 -0.44
C PRO A 39 51.38 35.43 -0.98
N LEU A 40 51.70 35.36 -2.24
CA LEU A 40 51.73 34.23 -3.17
C LEU A 40 52.93 33.29 -2.91
N TYR A 41 52.90 32.48 -1.81
CA TYR A 41 53.88 31.40 -1.65
C TYR A 41 53.28 30.24 -0.86
N ARG A 42 52.62 29.29 -1.55
CA ARG A 42 52.28 27.92 -1.09
C ARG A 42 51.36 27.21 -2.08
N ARG A 43 51.74 27.15 -3.36
CA ARG A 43 50.94 26.51 -4.40
C ARG A 43 50.62 25.00 -4.23
N PRO A 44 51.49 24.10 -3.66
CA PRO A 44 51.14 22.70 -3.53
C PRO A 44 50.14 22.40 -2.41
N VAL A 45 50.17 23.16 -1.30
CA VAL A 45 49.24 22.94 -0.17
C VAL A 45 47.81 23.39 -0.50
N ILE A 46 47.66 24.47 -1.27
CA ILE A 46 46.35 24.99 -1.71
C ILE A 46 45.68 23.99 -2.69
N VAL A 47 46.45 23.40 -3.60
CA VAL A 47 45.93 22.39 -4.54
C VAL A 47 45.50 21.14 -3.79
N SER A 48 46.25 20.68 -2.78
CA SER A 48 45.84 19.53 -1.95
C SER A 48 44.60 19.82 -1.12
N ILE A 49 44.45 21.02 -0.57
CA ILE A 49 43.25 21.43 0.18
C ILE A 49 42.03 21.53 -0.75
N VAL A 50 42.21 22.04 -1.96
CA VAL A 50 41.10 22.09 -2.97
C VAL A 50 40.69 20.71 -3.42
N ILE A 51 41.62 19.77 -3.62
CA ILE A 51 41.29 18.38 -3.97
C ILE A 51 40.57 17.67 -2.82
N VAL A 52 41.01 17.83 -1.58
CA VAL A 52 40.33 17.28 -0.39
C VAL A 52 38.95 17.92 -0.19
N PHE A 53 38.82 19.22 -0.45
CA PHE A 53 37.55 19.94 -0.37
C PHE A 53 36.61 19.55 -1.50
N CYS A 54 37.12 19.31 -2.72
CA CYS A 54 36.31 18.73 -3.82
C CYS A 54 35.93 17.28 -3.55
N LEU A 55 36.76 16.46 -2.91
CA LEU A 55 36.42 15.10 -2.49
C LEU A 55 35.41 15.09 -1.33
N MET A 56 35.50 16.06 -0.41
CA MET A 56 34.50 16.17 0.67
C MET A 56 33.18 16.78 0.18
N ILE A 57 33.14 17.52 -0.91
CA ILE A 57 31.92 18.03 -1.55
C ILE A 57 31.30 16.94 -2.46
N SER A 58 32.10 16.04 -3.01
CA SER A 58 31.60 14.97 -3.86
C SER A 58 30.89 13.83 -3.09
N ILE A 59 31.19 13.67 -1.79
CA ILE A 59 30.49 12.70 -0.93
C ILE A 59 29.06 13.16 -0.57
N PRO A 60 28.79 14.45 -0.25
CA PRO A 60 27.41 14.89 -0.03
C PRO A 60 26.60 15.12 -1.31
N VAL A 61 27.21 15.21 -2.50
CA VAL A 61 26.47 15.35 -3.77
C VAL A 61 25.77 14.05 -4.16
N LEU A 62 26.27 12.89 -3.76
CA LEU A 62 25.54 11.61 -3.89
C LEU A 62 24.40 11.47 -2.88
N ALA A 63 24.52 12.09 -1.69
CA ALA A 63 23.43 12.17 -0.73
C ALA A 63 22.36 13.24 -1.09
N ALA A 64 22.72 14.24 -1.89
CA ALA A 64 21.82 15.28 -2.38
C ALA A 64 20.92 14.81 -3.54
N SER A 65 21.08 13.59 -4.03
CA SER A 65 20.24 13.06 -5.11
C SER A 65 18.91 12.45 -4.63
N ILE A 66 18.58 12.51 -3.33
CA ILE A 66 17.27 12.12 -2.80
C ILE A 66 16.73 13.17 -1.81
N PRO A 67 16.60 14.45 -2.22
CA PRO A 67 16.02 15.48 -1.32
C PRO A 67 14.59 15.13 -0.91
N THR A 68 13.83 14.54 -1.82
CA THR A 68 12.43 14.12 -1.67
C THR A 68 12.24 13.06 -0.59
N VAL A 69 13.12 12.07 -0.49
CA VAL A 69 13.00 11.03 0.55
C VAL A 69 13.29 11.59 1.94
N TYR A 70 14.30 12.46 2.08
CA TYR A 70 14.58 13.15 3.35
C TYR A 70 13.43 14.08 3.78
N GLU A 71 12.86 14.83 2.85
CA GLU A 71 11.69 15.67 3.12
C GLU A 71 10.48 14.82 3.53
N LEU A 72 10.27 13.67 2.87
CA LEU A 72 9.23 12.73 3.22
C LEU A 72 9.45 12.11 4.61
N MET A 73 10.68 11.74 4.96
CA MET A 73 11.03 11.25 6.29
C MET A 73 10.71 12.29 7.38
N TYR A 74 11.02 13.57 7.12
CA TYR A 74 10.64 14.67 8.01
C TYR A 74 9.13 14.85 8.12
N PHE A 75 8.39 14.59 7.07
CA PHE A 75 6.93 14.67 7.08
C PHE A 75 6.30 13.51 7.86
N VAL A 76 6.78 12.28 7.64
CA VAL A 76 6.25 11.06 8.29
C VAL A 76 6.68 10.95 9.75
N SER A 77 7.94 11.26 10.05
CA SER A 77 8.52 11.11 11.39
C SER A 77 9.50 12.25 11.73
N PRO A 78 9.03 13.50 11.90
CA PRO A 78 9.92 14.65 12.08
C PRO A 78 10.83 14.56 13.30
N GLY A 79 10.39 13.90 14.37
CA GLY A 79 11.17 13.73 15.60
C GLY A 79 12.33 12.74 15.49
N VAL A 80 12.27 11.83 14.53
CA VAL A 80 13.28 10.77 14.36
C VAL A 80 14.06 10.86 13.04
N ALA A 81 13.60 11.67 12.08
CA ALA A 81 14.24 11.79 10.76
C ALA A 81 15.75 12.09 10.83
N GLN A 82 16.19 12.87 11.82
CA GLN A 82 17.59 13.18 12.06
C GLN A 82 18.46 12.01 12.53
N PHE A 83 17.85 10.91 12.97
CA PHE A 83 18.56 9.72 13.47
C PHE A 83 18.70 8.62 12.43
N PHE A 84 18.05 8.77 11.28
CA PHE A 84 18.20 7.81 10.18
C PHE A 84 19.61 7.83 9.62
N LYS A 85 20.19 6.64 9.49
CA LYS A 85 21.50 6.43 8.89
C LYS A 85 21.35 6.04 7.42
N PRO A 86 22.08 6.67 6.50
CA PRO A 86 22.06 6.31 5.09
C PRO A 86 22.69 4.92 4.89
N VAL A 87 22.01 4.08 4.10
CA VAL A 87 22.50 2.75 3.70
C VAL A 87 22.97 2.75 2.25
N GLN A 88 22.14 3.24 1.33
CA GLN A 88 22.46 3.41 -0.10
C GLN A 88 22.82 2.11 -0.84
N GLU A 89 22.31 0.98 -0.37
CA GLU A 89 22.43 -0.30 -1.07
C GLU A 89 21.28 -0.45 -2.06
N SER A 90 21.57 -0.89 -3.28
CA SER A 90 20.56 -1.01 -4.33
C SER A 90 20.76 -2.24 -5.21
N CYS A 91 19.67 -2.67 -5.85
CA CYS A 91 19.68 -3.64 -6.94
C CYS A 91 18.79 -3.17 -8.10
N GLU A 92 19.05 -3.68 -9.28
CA GLU A 92 18.28 -3.37 -10.48
C GLU A 92 17.95 -4.66 -11.24
N ASN A 93 16.71 -4.74 -11.72
CA ASN A 93 16.28 -5.79 -12.63
C ASN A 93 15.19 -5.24 -13.56
N ASN A 94 15.28 -5.54 -14.86
CA ASN A 94 14.32 -5.12 -15.89
C ASN A 94 13.99 -3.61 -15.86
N GLY A 95 14.97 -2.75 -15.54
CA GLY A 95 14.78 -1.30 -15.47
C GLY A 95 14.00 -0.84 -14.23
N ILE A 96 13.74 -1.72 -13.27
CA ILE A 96 13.26 -1.36 -11.92
C ILE A 96 14.45 -1.39 -10.97
N LYS A 97 14.72 -0.26 -10.33
CA LYS A 97 15.70 -0.11 -9.25
C LYS A 97 14.99 -0.18 -7.91
N MET A 98 15.45 -1.06 -7.03
CA MET A 98 15.11 -1.04 -5.61
C MET A 98 16.33 -0.56 -4.82
N GLU A 99 16.12 0.33 -3.84
CA GLU A 99 17.18 0.88 -3.01
C GLU A 99 16.75 0.98 -1.56
N VAL A 100 17.61 0.51 -0.65
CA VAL A 100 17.50 0.80 0.78
C VAL A 100 18.17 2.14 1.03
N VAL A 101 17.37 3.15 1.32
CA VAL A 101 17.84 4.53 1.45
C VAL A 101 18.44 4.78 2.81
N SER A 102 17.73 4.38 3.87
CA SER A 102 18.15 4.66 5.24
C SER A 102 17.51 3.71 6.25
N THR A 103 18.15 3.59 7.40
CA THR A 103 17.68 2.82 8.55
C THR A 103 17.73 3.67 9.82
N TYR A 104 16.80 3.40 10.74
CA TYR A 104 16.81 3.91 12.09
C TYR A 104 16.46 2.78 13.06
N ILE A 105 17.31 2.57 14.06
CA ILE A 105 17.09 1.55 15.09
C ILE A 105 16.91 2.24 16.43
N HIS A 106 15.86 1.86 17.12
CA HIS A 106 15.60 2.29 18.49
C HIS A 106 15.08 1.10 19.30
N ASP A 107 15.80 0.75 20.34
CA ASP A 107 15.48 -0.39 21.22
C ASP A 107 15.30 -1.72 20.43
N ASN A 108 14.12 -2.29 20.44
CA ASN A 108 13.76 -3.52 19.73
C ASN A 108 13.05 -3.26 18.38
N THR A 109 13.10 -2.03 17.87
CA THR A 109 12.43 -1.67 16.62
C THR A 109 13.43 -1.11 15.60
N ALA A 110 13.27 -1.51 14.33
CA ALA A 110 13.98 -0.94 13.18
C ALA A 110 12.97 -0.36 12.19
N GLU A 111 13.22 0.84 11.73
CA GLU A 111 12.50 1.52 10.67
C GLU A 111 13.42 1.69 9.45
N ILE A 112 12.94 1.32 8.26
CA ILE A 112 13.74 1.24 7.05
C ILE A 112 12.98 1.90 5.91
N TYR A 113 13.60 2.87 5.24
CA TYR A 113 13.07 3.44 4.01
C TYR A 113 13.64 2.73 2.80
N VAL A 114 12.74 2.20 1.98
CA VAL A 114 13.05 1.53 0.71
C VAL A 114 12.35 2.26 -0.42
N THR A 115 13.04 2.46 -1.54
CA THR A 115 12.45 2.99 -2.76
C THR A 115 12.39 1.95 -3.85
N ILE A 116 11.35 2.04 -4.68
CA ILE A 116 11.23 1.33 -5.95
C ILE A 116 11.03 2.37 -7.03
N GLN A 117 11.91 2.35 -8.03
CA GLN A 117 11.94 3.32 -9.11
C GLN A 117 11.86 2.62 -10.47
N ASP A 118 11.03 3.11 -11.38
CA ASP A 118 11.06 2.69 -12.78
C ASP A 118 12.00 3.61 -13.58
N LEU A 119 13.11 3.06 -14.04
CA LEU A 119 14.13 3.77 -14.81
C LEU A 119 13.78 3.87 -16.31
N THR A 120 12.82 3.10 -16.81
CA THR A 120 12.59 2.90 -18.23
C THR A 120 11.15 3.05 -18.69
N GLY A 121 10.18 3.13 -17.76
CA GLY A 121 8.76 3.14 -18.07
C GLY A 121 7.90 3.81 -17.01
N ASN A 122 6.64 3.37 -16.91
CA ASN A 122 5.61 3.92 -16.01
C ASN A 122 4.98 2.83 -15.15
N ARG A 123 5.74 1.76 -14.81
CA ARG A 123 5.24 0.63 -14.01
C ARG A 123 5.17 0.94 -12.52
N VAL A 124 5.75 2.07 -12.09
CA VAL A 124 5.73 2.55 -10.71
C VAL A 124 4.98 3.87 -10.68
N ASP A 125 3.98 3.98 -9.83
CA ASP A 125 3.12 5.15 -9.69
C ASP A 125 2.67 5.38 -8.24
N ALA A 126 1.81 6.38 -8.04
CA ALA A 126 1.25 6.72 -6.74
C ALA A 126 0.37 5.62 -6.12
N THR A 127 0.04 4.57 -6.86
CA THR A 127 -0.78 3.44 -6.41
C THR A 127 0.03 2.17 -6.19
N THR A 128 1.34 2.19 -6.50
CA THR A 128 2.22 1.01 -6.41
C THR A 128 2.13 0.35 -5.04
N ASP A 129 1.94 -0.98 -5.05
CA ASP A 129 1.68 -1.79 -3.87
C ASP A 129 2.43 -3.13 -3.98
N LEU A 130 3.09 -3.53 -2.89
CA LEU A 130 3.81 -4.79 -2.82
C LEU A 130 2.92 -6.00 -2.52
N PHE A 131 1.65 -5.77 -2.23
CA PHE A 131 0.55 -6.74 -2.01
C PHE A 131 0.99 -8.10 -1.44
N ASP A 132 1.72 -8.09 -0.32
CA ASP A 132 2.28 -9.27 0.37
C ASP A 132 3.35 -10.06 -0.41
N SER A 133 3.86 -9.54 -1.53
CA SER A 133 4.93 -10.17 -2.32
C SER A 133 6.34 -9.77 -1.87
N TYR A 134 6.49 -9.21 -0.70
CA TYR A 134 7.79 -8.91 -0.11
C TYR A 134 8.16 -9.91 0.98
N SER A 135 9.46 -10.04 1.23
CA SER A 135 10.00 -10.86 2.29
C SER A 135 11.12 -10.14 3.04
N ILE A 136 11.09 -10.28 4.35
CA ILE A 136 12.12 -9.74 5.25
C ILE A 136 12.77 -10.91 5.96
N HIS A 137 14.00 -11.28 5.53
CA HIS A 137 14.78 -12.31 6.18
C HIS A 137 15.70 -11.69 7.23
N ARG A 138 15.57 -12.12 8.47
CA ARG A 138 16.25 -11.61 9.67
C ARG A 138 16.58 -12.74 10.63
N PRO A 139 17.64 -12.61 11.47
CA PRO A 139 18.09 -13.67 12.36
C PRO A 139 17.32 -13.75 13.70
N PHE A 140 16.20 -13.04 13.84
CA PHE A 140 15.40 -12.99 15.07
C PHE A 140 13.90 -13.07 14.76
N SER A 141 13.10 -13.46 15.77
CA SER A 141 11.64 -13.47 15.68
C SER A 141 11.11 -12.06 15.76
N SER A 142 10.25 -11.65 14.82
CA SER A 142 9.70 -10.29 14.81
C SER A 142 8.32 -10.22 14.17
N ALA A 143 7.57 -9.19 14.55
CA ALA A 143 6.50 -8.64 13.74
C ALA A 143 7.07 -7.62 12.75
N SER A 144 6.50 -7.52 11.55
CA SER A 144 6.93 -6.54 10.56
C SER A 144 5.75 -6.09 9.71
N GLY A 145 5.83 -4.83 9.23
CA GLY A 145 4.90 -4.25 8.30
C GLY A 145 5.64 -3.47 7.22
N CYS A 146 5.01 -3.32 6.07
CA CYS A 146 5.50 -2.49 4.98
C CYS A 146 4.33 -1.65 4.48
N GLN A 147 4.54 -0.34 4.37
CA GLN A 147 3.53 0.58 3.84
C GLN A 147 4.17 1.58 2.90
N ARG A 148 3.48 1.90 1.81
CA ARG A 148 3.89 3.00 0.94
C ARG A 148 3.62 4.32 1.65
N VAL A 149 4.64 5.19 1.72
CA VAL A 149 4.58 6.49 2.41
C VAL A 149 4.70 7.68 1.46
N GLY A 150 5.11 7.45 0.20
CA GLY A 150 5.20 8.52 -0.79
C GLY A 150 5.42 8.05 -2.21
N PHE A 151 5.26 9.00 -3.14
CA PHE A 151 5.57 8.83 -4.55
C PHE A 151 6.10 10.14 -5.13
N ASP A 152 7.19 10.06 -5.88
CA ASP A 152 7.77 11.17 -6.63
C ASP A 152 7.49 10.97 -8.12
N GLU A 153 6.59 11.79 -8.66
CA GLU A 153 6.19 11.76 -10.08
C GLU A 153 7.35 12.15 -11.03
N THR A 154 8.31 12.95 -10.55
CA THR A 154 9.44 13.42 -11.39
C THR A 154 10.40 12.29 -11.70
N THR A 155 10.58 11.38 -10.76
CA THR A 155 11.53 10.27 -10.86
C THR A 155 10.86 8.91 -10.99
N ASN A 156 9.52 8.83 -11.00
CA ASN A 156 8.73 7.59 -10.95
C ASN A 156 9.19 6.67 -9.80
N THR A 157 9.26 7.23 -8.59
CA THR A 157 9.80 6.54 -7.41
C THR A 157 8.76 6.43 -6.32
N ALA A 158 8.36 5.21 -5.96
CA ALA A 158 7.55 4.91 -4.79
C ALA A 158 8.46 4.67 -3.57
N THR A 159 8.10 5.25 -2.43
CA THR A 159 8.82 5.09 -1.16
C THR A 159 7.99 4.29 -0.17
N PHE A 160 8.62 3.29 0.43
CA PHE A 160 8.03 2.40 1.43
C PHE A 160 8.74 2.56 2.76
N LEU A 161 7.97 2.54 3.86
CA LEU A 161 8.46 2.42 5.22
C LEU A 161 8.22 0.98 5.69
N ILE A 162 9.31 0.31 6.06
CA ILE A 162 9.29 -1.01 6.66
C ILE A 162 9.56 -0.84 8.15
N SER A 163 8.67 -1.38 8.99
CA SER A 163 8.84 -1.43 10.43
C SER A 163 9.03 -2.87 10.86
N ILE A 164 10.06 -3.13 11.67
CA ILE A 164 10.37 -4.45 12.21
C ILE A 164 10.49 -4.33 13.72
N THR A 165 9.68 -5.08 14.48
CA THR A 165 9.75 -5.11 15.95
C THR A 165 10.13 -6.52 16.40
N GLU A 166 11.24 -6.65 17.11
CA GLU A 166 11.71 -7.91 17.71
C GLU A 166 10.77 -8.31 18.86
N LEU A 167 10.35 -9.59 18.90
CA LEU A 167 9.27 -10.06 19.78
C LEU A 167 9.73 -10.43 21.19
N ASP A 168 11.01 -10.68 21.40
CA ASP A 168 11.57 -11.01 22.73
C ASP A 168 11.99 -9.77 23.53
N ASN A 169 11.70 -8.55 23.02
CA ASN A 169 12.11 -7.25 23.57
C ASN A 169 13.64 -7.10 23.72
N LYS A 170 14.40 -7.72 22.83
CA LYS A 170 15.85 -7.53 22.74
C LYS A 170 16.17 -6.39 21.81
N ASN A 171 17.19 -5.61 22.16
CA ASN A 171 17.67 -4.55 21.28
C ASN A 171 18.22 -5.15 19.98
N ILE A 172 17.80 -4.56 18.86
CA ILE A 172 18.36 -4.89 17.54
C ILE A 172 19.73 -4.24 17.44
N THR A 173 20.80 -5.02 17.24
CA THR A 173 22.17 -4.50 17.16
C THR A 173 23.03 -5.32 16.19
N GLY A 174 23.65 -4.61 15.21
CA GLY A 174 24.68 -5.20 14.33
C GLY A 174 24.22 -6.34 13.44
N ASP A 175 22.93 -6.52 13.29
CA ASP A 175 22.34 -7.59 12.48
C ASP A 175 22.31 -7.21 10.99
N LYS A 176 22.27 -8.26 10.14
CA LYS A 176 22.02 -8.09 8.72
C LYS A 176 20.62 -8.60 8.40
N ILE A 177 19.91 -7.82 7.59
CA ILE A 177 18.64 -8.26 7.03
C ILE A 177 18.69 -8.30 5.52
N THR A 178 17.86 -9.16 4.94
CA THR A 178 17.62 -9.20 3.50
C THR A 178 16.18 -8.84 3.25
N PHE A 179 15.97 -7.77 2.49
CA PHE A 179 14.67 -7.40 1.95
C PHE A 179 14.57 -7.85 0.50
N SER A 180 13.50 -8.50 0.14
CA SER A 180 13.26 -8.94 -1.24
C SER A 180 11.83 -8.69 -1.67
N VAL A 181 11.66 -8.35 -2.94
CA VAL A 181 10.37 -8.19 -3.63
C VAL A 181 10.43 -9.06 -4.88
N ARG A 182 9.39 -9.82 -5.15
CA ARG A 182 9.29 -10.67 -6.35
C ARG A 182 8.34 -10.09 -7.39
N GLU A 183 7.39 -9.32 -6.93
CA GLU A 183 6.35 -8.74 -7.77
C GLU A 183 5.72 -7.54 -7.05
N PHE A 184 5.12 -6.65 -7.81
CA PHE A 184 4.29 -5.56 -7.30
C PHE A 184 3.20 -5.23 -8.32
N ILE A 185 2.15 -4.59 -7.83
CA ILE A 185 1.05 -4.08 -8.64
C ILE A 185 1.04 -2.55 -8.62
N SER A 186 0.47 -1.97 -9.66
CA SER A 186 0.30 -0.52 -9.81
C SER A 186 -0.88 -0.22 -10.73
N ASP A 187 -1.09 1.05 -11.06
CA ASP A 187 -2.25 1.49 -11.84
C ASP A 187 -3.56 1.04 -11.18
N LYS A 188 -3.64 1.25 -9.86
CA LYS A 188 -4.85 0.90 -9.09
C LYS A 188 -5.92 1.97 -9.29
N HIS A 189 -7.09 1.53 -9.69
CA HIS A 189 -8.29 2.36 -9.83
C HIS A 189 -9.29 2.01 -8.75
N ILE A 190 -9.86 3.04 -8.12
CA ILE A 190 -10.93 2.90 -7.13
C ILE A 190 -12.22 3.38 -7.77
N TYR A 191 -13.20 2.49 -7.80
CA TYR A 191 -14.57 2.74 -8.25
C TYR A 191 -15.46 2.76 -7.02
N ASP A 192 -15.92 3.94 -6.60
CA ASP A 192 -16.73 4.12 -5.39
C ASP A 192 -18.13 4.56 -5.75
N GLY A 193 -19.11 3.82 -5.26
CA GLY A 193 -20.52 4.17 -5.40
C GLY A 193 -21.03 4.13 -6.83
N ILE A 194 -20.53 3.21 -7.66
CA ILE A 194 -20.98 3.08 -9.03
C ILE A 194 -22.25 2.23 -9.11
N PRO A 195 -23.29 2.65 -9.88
CA PRO A 195 -24.43 1.80 -10.15
C PRO A 195 -24.01 0.63 -11.05
N LEU A 196 -24.47 -0.58 -10.73
CA LEU A 196 -24.26 -1.75 -11.54
C LEU A 196 -25.50 -1.95 -12.43
N GLU A 197 -25.31 -1.81 -13.74
CA GLU A 197 -26.39 -1.98 -14.73
C GLU A 197 -26.67 -3.47 -14.95
N ILE A 198 -27.22 -4.13 -13.92
CA ILE A 198 -27.61 -5.53 -13.92
C ILE A 198 -29.14 -5.60 -13.85
N ASP A 199 -29.73 -6.42 -14.73
CA ASP A 199 -31.16 -6.69 -14.69
C ASP A 199 -31.50 -7.59 -13.50
N LEU A 200 -32.22 -7.03 -12.54
CA LEU A 200 -32.68 -7.73 -11.34
C LEU A 200 -34.15 -8.16 -11.43
N SER A 201 -34.81 -8.04 -12.60
CA SER A 201 -36.24 -8.31 -12.75
C SER A 201 -36.61 -9.78 -12.79
N ASP A 202 -35.67 -10.67 -13.17
CA ASP A 202 -35.92 -12.13 -13.33
C ASP A 202 -34.83 -12.95 -12.60
N ILE A 203 -34.76 -12.78 -11.26
CA ILE A 203 -33.82 -13.52 -10.44
C ILE A 203 -34.43 -14.86 -10.03
N SER A 204 -33.67 -15.93 -10.28
CA SER A 204 -34.08 -17.27 -9.93
C SER A 204 -34.22 -17.46 -8.41
N ASP A 205 -35.35 -18.07 -7.99
CA ASP A 205 -35.59 -18.57 -6.63
C ASP A 205 -35.07 -20.03 -6.43
N THR A 206 -34.52 -20.62 -7.51
CA THR A 206 -33.93 -21.97 -7.55
C THR A 206 -32.64 -21.93 -8.40
N PRO A 207 -31.64 -21.12 -8.05
CA PRO A 207 -30.39 -21.03 -8.81
C PRO A 207 -29.61 -22.35 -8.71
N ASP A 208 -28.70 -22.55 -9.66
CA ASP A 208 -27.73 -23.65 -9.54
C ASP A 208 -26.79 -23.35 -8.35
N THR A 209 -26.68 -24.32 -7.45
CA THR A 209 -25.86 -24.21 -6.24
C THR A 209 -24.89 -25.36 -6.09
N MET A 210 -23.81 -25.12 -5.34
CA MET A 210 -22.84 -26.13 -4.96
C MET A 210 -22.61 -26.13 -3.45
N PRO A 211 -22.11 -27.22 -2.84
CA PRO A 211 -21.70 -27.22 -1.45
C PRO A 211 -20.62 -26.13 -1.22
N PRO A 212 -20.59 -25.50 -0.05
CA PRO A 212 -19.54 -24.55 0.26
C PRO A 212 -18.19 -25.26 0.16
N PRO A 213 -17.18 -24.65 -0.51
CA PRO A 213 -15.85 -25.24 -0.59
C PRO A 213 -15.23 -25.47 0.79
N ALA A 214 -14.32 -26.46 0.92
CA ALA A 214 -13.67 -26.77 2.20
C ALA A 214 -12.85 -25.61 2.78
N GLU A 215 -12.31 -24.74 1.90
CA GLU A 215 -11.59 -23.52 2.26
C GLU A 215 -12.44 -22.31 1.86
N TYR A 216 -13.28 -21.85 2.76
CA TYR A 216 -14.01 -20.60 2.59
C TYR A 216 -13.75 -19.68 3.80
N GLY A 217 -13.80 -18.38 3.56
CA GLY A 217 -13.70 -17.34 4.58
C GLY A 217 -14.95 -16.48 4.56
N GLY A 218 -15.31 -15.93 5.70
CA GLY A 218 -16.38 -14.96 5.81
C GLY A 218 -15.87 -13.59 6.21
N GLY A 219 -16.64 -12.54 5.91
CA GLY A 219 -16.35 -11.19 6.37
C GLY A 219 -16.35 -11.12 7.90
N ARG A 220 -15.45 -10.32 8.46
CA ARG A 220 -15.22 -10.25 9.92
C ARG A 220 -16.45 -9.76 10.71
N ASP A 221 -17.27 -8.93 10.10
CA ASP A 221 -18.38 -8.23 10.75
C ASP A 221 -19.76 -8.78 10.29
N GLY A 222 -19.77 -9.93 9.62
CA GLY A 222 -21.01 -10.53 9.09
C GLY A 222 -21.86 -11.20 10.16
N ASP A 223 -23.19 -11.09 10.03
CA ASP A 223 -24.14 -11.88 10.82
C ASP A 223 -24.42 -13.21 10.11
N TYR A 224 -23.67 -14.23 10.45
CA TYR A 224 -23.82 -15.58 9.90
C TYR A 224 -24.95 -16.38 10.58
N SER A 225 -25.60 -15.84 11.62
CA SER A 225 -26.68 -16.52 12.33
C SER A 225 -27.94 -16.71 11.47
N ILE A 226 -28.09 -15.92 10.42
CA ILE A 226 -29.17 -16.01 9.47
C ILE A 226 -29.00 -17.17 8.45
N MET A 227 -27.78 -17.68 8.30
CA MET A 227 -27.43 -18.79 7.41
C MET A 227 -27.51 -20.10 8.18
N LYS A 228 -28.01 -21.16 7.50
CA LYS A 228 -27.98 -22.51 8.04
C LYS A 228 -26.56 -23.09 7.95
N ASP A 229 -26.25 -24.04 8.83
CA ASP A 229 -25.03 -24.83 8.72
C ASP A 229 -24.96 -25.50 7.32
N ASN A 230 -23.83 -25.35 6.64
CA ASN A 230 -23.60 -25.83 5.27
C ASN A 230 -24.54 -25.23 4.21
N THR A 231 -24.97 -23.97 4.37
CA THR A 231 -25.67 -23.24 3.29
C THR A 231 -24.85 -23.32 2.00
N PRO A 232 -25.45 -23.79 0.89
CA PRO A 232 -24.76 -23.86 -0.38
C PRO A 232 -24.43 -22.44 -0.90
N VAL A 233 -23.42 -22.34 -1.77
CA VAL A 233 -23.09 -21.14 -2.51
C VAL A 233 -23.58 -21.25 -3.95
N LEU A 234 -23.69 -20.14 -4.66
CA LEU A 234 -24.02 -20.14 -6.09
C LEU A 234 -22.94 -20.89 -6.88
N THR A 235 -23.36 -21.75 -7.81
CA THR A 235 -22.44 -22.31 -8.80
C THR A 235 -22.03 -21.20 -9.76
N PRO A 236 -20.71 -20.91 -9.92
CA PRO A 236 -20.28 -19.85 -10.82
C PRO A 236 -20.77 -20.07 -12.25
N SER A 237 -21.42 -19.09 -12.82
CA SER A 237 -21.89 -19.06 -14.22
C SER A 237 -20.93 -18.28 -15.11
N ALA A 238 -21.27 -18.13 -16.38
CA ALA A 238 -20.53 -17.28 -17.29
C ALA A 238 -20.44 -15.84 -16.76
N PRO A 239 -19.24 -15.23 -16.71
CA PRO A 239 -19.06 -13.89 -16.17
C PRO A 239 -19.88 -12.84 -16.93
N VAL A 240 -20.62 -12.01 -16.19
CA VAL A 240 -21.34 -10.86 -16.73
C VAL A 240 -20.58 -9.59 -16.35
N SER A 241 -20.14 -8.83 -17.36
CA SER A 241 -19.49 -7.53 -17.17
C SER A 241 -20.52 -6.45 -16.86
N PHE A 242 -20.16 -5.51 -16.02
CA PHE A 242 -20.96 -4.34 -15.65
C PHE A 242 -20.19 -3.02 -15.90
N GLY A 243 -19.23 -3.03 -16.86
CA GLY A 243 -18.51 -1.83 -17.30
C GLY A 243 -17.20 -1.55 -16.55
N ILE A 244 -16.77 -2.43 -15.66
CA ILE A 244 -15.47 -2.39 -15.01
C ILE A 244 -14.67 -3.62 -15.44
N ASP A 245 -13.50 -3.39 -16.03
CA ASP A 245 -12.59 -4.47 -16.37
C ASP A 245 -11.93 -5.04 -15.12
N GLY A 246 -11.71 -6.37 -15.10
CA GLY A 246 -11.01 -7.04 -14.01
C GLY A 246 -11.91 -7.55 -12.87
N ILE A 247 -13.22 -7.30 -12.93
CA ILE A 247 -14.21 -7.89 -12.04
C ILE A 247 -15.52 -8.12 -12.78
N SER A 248 -16.26 -9.16 -12.44
CA SER A 248 -17.54 -9.50 -13.06
C SER A 248 -18.50 -10.14 -12.06
N ILE A 249 -19.77 -10.26 -12.42
CA ILE A 249 -20.76 -11.06 -11.68
C ILE A 249 -20.85 -12.44 -12.31
N THR A 250 -20.80 -13.47 -11.46
CA THR A 250 -20.89 -14.88 -11.87
C THR A 250 -22.13 -15.59 -11.35
N GLY A 251 -22.94 -14.93 -10.55
CA GLY A 251 -24.19 -15.49 -10.08
C GLY A 251 -25.04 -14.47 -9.32
N ILE A 252 -26.36 -14.57 -9.52
CA ILE A 252 -27.36 -13.87 -8.71
C ILE A 252 -28.54 -14.87 -8.52
N GLY A 253 -29.01 -15.02 -7.29
CA GLY A 253 -30.14 -15.92 -7.01
C GLY A 253 -30.54 -15.92 -5.56
N TYR A 254 -31.70 -16.51 -5.28
CA TYR A 254 -32.20 -16.68 -3.92
C TYR A 254 -31.89 -18.09 -3.40
N ILE A 255 -31.21 -18.16 -2.25
CA ILE A 255 -30.92 -19.39 -1.52
C ILE A 255 -31.55 -19.26 -0.14
N ASP A 256 -32.45 -20.21 0.22
CA ASP A 256 -33.16 -20.17 1.50
C ASP A 256 -33.89 -18.85 1.80
N GLY A 257 -34.31 -18.12 0.75
CA GLY A 257 -35.00 -16.84 0.86
C GLY A 257 -34.10 -15.61 1.00
N LEU A 258 -32.81 -15.79 1.04
CA LEU A 258 -31.81 -14.71 1.02
C LEU A 258 -31.29 -14.46 -0.40
N LEU A 259 -31.05 -13.23 -0.77
CA LEU A 259 -30.47 -12.86 -2.06
C LEU A 259 -28.94 -12.98 -2.02
N HIS A 260 -28.40 -13.80 -2.89
CA HIS A 260 -26.98 -14.01 -3.07
C HIS A 260 -26.51 -13.35 -4.37
N ILE A 261 -25.41 -12.58 -4.30
CA ILE A 261 -24.73 -11.98 -5.46
C ILE A 261 -23.27 -12.38 -5.41
N GLN A 262 -22.81 -13.08 -6.45
CA GLN A 262 -21.45 -13.58 -6.53
C GLN A 262 -20.63 -12.77 -7.53
N THR A 263 -19.46 -12.27 -7.08
CA THR A 263 -18.49 -11.57 -7.91
C THR A 263 -17.25 -12.42 -8.14
N PHE A 264 -16.56 -12.13 -9.26
CA PHE A 264 -15.37 -12.81 -9.71
C PHE A 264 -14.25 -11.78 -10.00
N PRO A 265 -13.33 -11.56 -9.07
CA PRO A 265 -12.16 -10.67 -9.25
C PRO A 265 -11.00 -11.32 -10.03
N GLY A 266 -11.15 -12.55 -10.52
CA GLY A 266 -10.18 -13.22 -11.38
C GLY A 266 -9.06 -13.94 -10.66
N ASN A 267 -7.87 -13.95 -11.29
CA ASN A 267 -6.70 -14.64 -10.78
C ASN A 267 -6.02 -13.83 -9.68
N ILE A 268 -6.13 -14.28 -8.43
CA ILE A 268 -5.58 -13.61 -7.24
C ILE A 268 -4.06 -13.69 -7.10
N THR A 269 -3.38 -14.41 -8.00
CA THR A 269 -1.91 -14.50 -7.96
C THR A 269 -1.23 -13.40 -8.77
N ILE A 270 -1.96 -12.67 -9.60
CA ILE A 270 -1.45 -11.60 -10.47
C ILE A 270 -2.19 -10.27 -10.33
N ASN A 271 -3.17 -10.19 -9.44
CA ASN A 271 -3.89 -8.96 -9.15
C ASN A 271 -4.33 -8.91 -7.68
N ASP A 272 -4.72 -7.73 -7.23
CA ASP A 272 -5.34 -7.48 -5.92
C ASP A 272 -6.74 -6.89 -6.13
N ASN A 273 -7.43 -7.37 -7.18
CA ASN A 273 -8.78 -6.93 -7.47
C ASN A 273 -9.70 -7.40 -6.36
N HIS A 274 -10.45 -6.48 -5.79
CA HIS A 274 -11.40 -6.77 -4.71
C HIS A 274 -12.46 -5.69 -4.62
N GLY A 275 -13.51 -5.97 -3.88
CA GLY A 275 -14.57 -5.01 -3.66
C GLY A 275 -15.76 -5.65 -3.00
N TYR A 276 -16.86 -4.91 -2.99
CA TYR A 276 -18.14 -5.40 -2.50
C TYR A 276 -19.28 -4.74 -3.26
N VAL A 277 -20.42 -5.39 -3.25
CA VAL A 277 -21.68 -4.85 -3.77
C VAL A 277 -22.60 -4.50 -2.60
N TYR A 278 -23.47 -3.52 -2.81
CA TYR A 278 -24.47 -3.09 -1.86
C TYR A 278 -25.67 -2.49 -2.59
N PHE A 279 -26.78 -2.39 -1.91
CA PHE A 279 -27.97 -1.76 -2.47
C PHE A 279 -28.15 -0.35 -1.94
N LYS A 280 -28.85 0.49 -2.71
CA LYS A 280 -29.43 1.74 -2.22
C LYS A 280 -30.94 1.65 -2.23
N ASP A 281 -31.56 2.11 -1.15
CA ASP A 281 -33.00 2.30 -1.11
C ASP A 281 -33.45 3.56 -1.85
N LYS A 282 -34.76 3.76 -1.99
CA LYS A 282 -35.36 4.95 -2.63
C LYS A 282 -35.02 6.29 -1.96
N ASN A 283 -34.49 6.27 -0.75
CA ASN A 283 -34.03 7.46 -0.01
C ASN A 283 -32.53 7.69 -0.16
N GLY A 284 -31.81 6.77 -0.86
CA GLY A 284 -30.37 6.81 -1.04
C GLY A 284 -29.56 6.23 0.13
N ASN A 285 -30.21 5.49 1.05
CA ASN A 285 -29.49 4.82 2.13
C ASN A 285 -28.84 3.53 1.63
N ASP A 286 -27.61 3.29 2.06
CA ASP A 286 -26.85 2.08 1.74
C ASP A 286 -27.37 0.87 2.55
N ILE A 287 -27.68 -0.21 1.85
CA ILE A 287 -28.05 -1.51 2.42
C ILE A 287 -26.90 -2.48 2.14
N MET A 288 -26.12 -2.71 3.16
CA MET A 288 -24.94 -3.60 3.08
C MET A 288 -25.38 -5.07 3.14
N SER A 289 -24.54 -5.95 2.61
CA SER A 289 -24.70 -7.39 2.79
C SER A 289 -24.70 -7.74 4.28
N VAL A 290 -25.55 -8.66 4.69
CA VAL A 290 -25.61 -9.17 6.09
C VAL A 290 -24.41 -10.06 6.40
N CYS A 291 -23.90 -10.78 5.39
CA CYS A 291 -22.63 -11.51 5.46
C CYS A 291 -22.04 -11.66 4.05
N SER A 292 -20.80 -12.11 3.99
CA SER A 292 -20.12 -12.45 2.73
C SER A 292 -19.33 -13.75 2.88
N ILE A 293 -19.20 -14.49 1.79
CA ILE A 293 -18.46 -15.74 1.70
C ILE A 293 -17.43 -15.59 0.59
N SER A 294 -16.16 -15.78 0.91
CA SER A 294 -15.09 -15.80 -0.10
C SER A 294 -14.51 -17.19 -0.20
N PHE A 295 -14.33 -17.69 -1.40
CA PHE A 295 -13.72 -18.99 -1.65
C PHE A 295 -12.84 -18.98 -2.89
N ASN A 296 -11.90 -19.93 -2.94
CA ASN A 296 -10.99 -20.11 -4.06
C ASN A 296 -11.38 -21.35 -4.86
N ASP A 297 -11.09 -21.29 -6.17
CA ASP A 297 -11.21 -22.41 -7.08
C ASP A 297 -10.00 -22.41 -8.03
N PHE A 298 -9.89 -23.42 -8.88
CA PHE A 298 -8.86 -23.52 -9.90
C PHE A 298 -9.46 -23.56 -11.30
N GLN A 299 -9.15 -22.54 -12.10
CA GLN A 299 -9.54 -22.51 -13.50
C GLN A 299 -8.28 -22.57 -14.38
N ASN A 300 -8.22 -23.58 -15.28
CA ASN A 300 -7.06 -23.82 -16.14
C ASN A 300 -5.70 -23.91 -15.41
N GLY A 301 -5.72 -24.35 -14.14
CA GLY A 301 -4.52 -24.44 -13.29
C GLY A 301 -4.15 -23.14 -12.57
N GLU A 302 -4.89 -22.07 -12.76
CA GLU A 302 -4.74 -20.80 -12.05
C GLU A 302 -5.69 -20.72 -10.86
N LYS A 303 -5.20 -20.17 -9.74
CA LYS A 303 -6.01 -19.96 -8.55
C LYS A 303 -6.87 -18.72 -8.75
N VAL A 304 -8.18 -18.89 -8.71
CA VAL A 304 -9.17 -17.82 -8.84
C VAL A 304 -9.97 -17.69 -7.56
N ARG A 305 -10.60 -16.53 -7.36
CA ARG A 305 -11.41 -16.22 -6.19
C ARG A 305 -12.82 -15.86 -6.61
N TYR A 306 -13.78 -16.22 -5.75
CA TYR A 306 -15.15 -15.77 -5.79
C TYR A 306 -15.52 -15.14 -4.45
N ASP A 307 -16.27 -14.04 -4.52
CA ASP A 307 -16.82 -13.36 -3.34
C ASP A 307 -18.34 -13.32 -3.50
N GLU A 308 -19.06 -13.90 -2.55
CA GLU A 308 -20.52 -13.98 -2.53
C GLU A 308 -21.06 -13.11 -1.39
N PHE A 309 -21.94 -12.18 -1.72
CA PHE A 309 -22.57 -11.23 -0.80
C PHE A 309 -24.01 -11.62 -0.60
N VAL A 310 -24.43 -11.72 0.67
CA VAL A 310 -25.76 -12.19 1.06
C VAL A 310 -26.59 -11.03 1.63
N PHE A 311 -27.82 -10.87 1.14
CA PHE A 311 -28.72 -9.78 1.53
C PHE A 311 -30.05 -10.35 2.02
N ASP A 312 -30.58 -9.77 3.10
CA ASP A 312 -31.94 -10.02 3.58
C ASP A 312 -32.93 -9.08 2.88
N ILE A 313 -33.07 -9.27 1.56
CA ILE A 313 -34.01 -8.54 0.71
C ILE A 313 -34.94 -9.55 0.05
N PRO A 314 -36.25 -9.61 0.43
CA PRO A 314 -37.18 -10.54 -0.18
C PRO A 314 -37.48 -10.16 -1.64
N PRO A 315 -37.81 -11.14 -2.51
CA PRO A 315 -38.10 -10.90 -3.93
C PRO A 315 -39.14 -9.81 -4.19
N SER A 316 -40.16 -9.73 -3.34
CA SER A 316 -41.25 -8.74 -3.47
C SER A 316 -40.83 -7.26 -3.20
N GLN A 317 -39.61 -7.03 -2.71
CA GLN A 317 -39.11 -5.69 -2.39
C GLN A 317 -37.93 -5.30 -3.27
N LEU A 318 -37.38 -6.18 -4.07
CA LEU A 318 -36.13 -5.96 -4.81
C LEU A 318 -36.22 -4.80 -5.79
N ASP A 319 -37.38 -4.52 -6.36
CA ASP A 319 -37.66 -3.36 -7.23
C ASP A 319 -37.59 -2.00 -6.51
N HIS A 320 -37.45 -2.01 -5.19
CA HIS A 320 -37.26 -0.82 -4.38
C HIS A 320 -35.78 -0.44 -4.19
N TYR A 321 -34.85 -1.23 -4.71
CA TYR A 321 -33.43 -1.07 -4.50
C TYR A 321 -32.69 -1.04 -5.83
N GLU A 322 -31.59 -0.31 -5.84
CA GLU A 322 -30.63 -0.27 -6.94
C GLU A 322 -29.29 -0.83 -6.49
N LEU A 323 -28.66 -1.67 -7.34
CA LEU A 323 -27.38 -2.32 -7.02
C LEU A 323 -26.22 -1.39 -7.32
N TYR A 324 -25.34 -1.22 -6.35
CA TYR A 324 -24.11 -0.45 -6.42
C TYR A 324 -22.89 -1.28 -6.04
N GLY A 325 -21.72 -0.78 -6.38
CA GLY A 325 -20.47 -1.43 -5.96
C GLY A 325 -19.37 -0.44 -5.58
N TYR A 326 -18.46 -0.95 -4.75
CA TYR A 326 -17.15 -0.40 -4.48
C TYR A 326 -16.10 -1.39 -4.92
N PHE A 327 -15.17 -0.99 -5.79
CA PHE A 327 -14.14 -1.89 -6.33
C PHE A 327 -12.79 -1.23 -6.38
N VAL A 328 -11.74 -2.01 -6.13
CA VAL A 328 -10.33 -1.67 -6.35
C VAL A 328 -9.80 -2.61 -7.40
N ILE A 329 -9.28 -2.06 -8.49
CA ILE A 329 -8.76 -2.81 -9.63
C ILE A 329 -7.30 -2.42 -9.85
N SER A 330 -6.39 -3.37 -9.99
CA SER A 330 -5.00 -3.14 -10.36
C SER A 330 -4.81 -3.35 -11.86
N GLY A 331 -4.27 -2.32 -12.55
CA GLY A 331 -4.09 -2.35 -14.01
C GLY A 331 -2.78 -2.96 -14.47
N MET A 332 -1.74 -2.97 -13.60
CA MET A 332 -0.41 -3.46 -13.95
C MET A 332 0.14 -4.41 -12.90
N TYR A 333 0.81 -5.46 -13.38
CA TYR A 333 1.52 -6.46 -12.60
C TYR A 333 2.96 -6.58 -13.10
N THR A 334 3.92 -6.35 -12.20
CA THR A 334 5.35 -6.33 -12.53
C THR A 334 6.11 -7.36 -11.70
N THR A 335 6.88 -8.23 -12.35
CA THR A 335 7.67 -9.29 -11.71
C THR A 335 9.16 -9.07 -11.85
N GLY A 336 9.94 -9.52 -10.85
CA GLY A 336 11.41 -9.52 -10.90
C GLY A 336 12.04 -9.92 -9.56
N PRO A 337 13.30 -10.38 -9.58
CA PRO A 337 14.00 -10.82 -8.38
C PRO A 337 14.79 -9.67 -7.74
N TRP A 338 14.10 -8.70 -7.14
CA TRP A 338 14.78 -7.62 -6.39
C TRP A 338 15.11 -8.08 -4.99
N GLN A 339 16.39 -8.01 -4.62
CA GLN A 339 16.86 -8.42 -3.30
C GLN A 339 18.06 -7.60 -2.86
N ILE A 340 18.04 -7.10 -1.63
CA ILE A 340 19.14 -6.36 -1.00
C ILE A 340 19.38 -6.90 0.38
N THR A 341 20.68 -7.12 0.70
CA THR A 341 21.14 -7.46 2.05
C THR A 341 21.95 -6.31 2.60
N PHE A 342 21.58 -5.78 3.75
CA PHE A 342 22.23 -4.63 4.35
C PHE A 342 22.33 -4.79 5.88
N PRO A 343 23.31 -4.11 6.53
CA PRO A 343 23.42 -4.12 7.98
C PRO A 343 22.36 -3.21 8.62
N LEU A 344 21.92 -3.60 9.81
CA LEU A 344 21.20 -2.72 10.75
C LEU A 344 22.25 -2.13 11.70
N GLU A 345 22.58 -0.84 11.54
CA GLU A 345 23.58 -0.12 12.34
C GLU A 345 23.00 1.15 13.00
#